data_f631d107ca983af6f004d7482027676f
#
_entry.id   f631d107ca983af6f004d7482027676f
#
_cell.length_a   1.000
_cell.length_b   1.000
_cell.length_c   1.000
_cell.angle_alpha   90.00
_cell.angle_beta   90.00
_cell.angle_gamma   90.00
#
_symmetry.space_group_name_H-M   'P 1'
#
loop_
_entity.id
_entity.type
_entity.pdbx_description
1 polymer ?
#
loop_
_entity_poly.entity_id
_entity_poly.type
_entity_poly.pdbx_seq_one_letter_code
_entity_poly.pdbx_strand_id
1 'polypeptide(L)'
;MAFGDFAGRGSWRLFVMAAAVAASANAAQAESRADVAGRYAVLRAEDKDTGCMLTLEPRPAKGGLKAQLAPACRDNGLVVFDPVAWSLDHGRLTLTARKGHKAHFDREAGGVWRRDAKEGKALSLRPL
;
A
#
# COMPACT_ATOMS: atom_id res chain seq x y z
N MET A 1 32.20 12.18 57.57
CA MET A 1 31.67 12.09 57.10
C MET A 1 30.74 12.20 56.01
N ALA A 2 30.72 12.82 55.16
CA ALA A 2 29.74 12.99 54.21
C ALA A 2 29.93 12.25 53.00
N PHE A 3 30.22 11.07 53.17
CA PHE A 3 30.47 10.38 52.04
C PHE A 3 29.36 9.78 51.46
N GLY A 4 28.32 9.68 52.02
CA GLY A 4 27.23 8.97 51.50
C GLY A 4 26.67 9.55 50.26
N ASP A 5 26.97 10.73 50.02
CA ASP A 5 26.37 11.27 48.93
C ASP A 5 26.83 10.76 47.70
N PHE A 6 27.90 10.15 47.63
CA PHE A 6 28.31 9.75 46.41
C PHE A 6 27.56 8.70 45.87
N ALA A 7 27.01 7.91 46.59
CA ALA A 7 26.36 6.76 46.04
C ALA A 7 25.18 7.14 45.21
N GLY A 8 24.59 8.18 45.51
CA GLY A 8 23.40 8.46 44.81
C GLY A 8 23.58 9.02 43.43
N ARG A 9 24.75 9.43 43.13
CA ARG A 9 24.86 10.04 41.93
C ARG A 9 24.97 9.18 40.81
N GLY A 10 25.43 8.08 40.89
CA GLY A 10 25.68 7.24 39.79
C GLY A 10 24.45 6.64 39.18
N SER A 11 23.38 6.60 39.91
CA SER A 11 22.37 5.78 39.42
C SER A 11 21.46 6.43 38.40
N TRP A 12 21.41 7.71 38.32
CA TRP A 12 20.47 8.21 37.41
C TRP A 12 20.99 8.39 36.02
N ARG A 13 22.18 7.99 35.77
CA ARG A 13 22.58 8.04 34.47
C ARG A 13 21.96 7.03 33.64
N LEU A 14 21.34 6.06 34.22
CA LEU A 14 20.84 5.00 33.45
C LEU A 14 19.57 5.30 32.73
N PHE A 15 18.95 6.41 33.00
CA PHE A 15 17.72 6.59 32.39
C PHE A 15 17.76 7.16 31.05
N VAL A 16 18.83 7.49 30.50
CA VAL A 16 18.80 8.22 29.34
C VAL A 16 18.63 7.43 28.09
N MET A 17 18.63 6.14 28.24
CA MET A 17 18.73 5.39 27.07
C MET A 17 17.47 4.87 26.48
N ALA A 18 16.39 5.25 26.89
CA ALA A 18 15.28 4.51 26.48
C ALA A 18 14.43 5.09 25.40
N ALA A 19 14.80 6.05 24.74
CA ALA A 19 13.78 6.68 24.00
C ALA A 19 13.86 6.67 22.53
N ALA A 20 14.48 5.85 21.91
CA ALA A 20 14.66 6.13 20.56
C ALA A 20 14.08 5.21 19.53
N VAL A 21 13.17 4.39 19.89
CA VAL A 21 12.83 3.39 18.93
C VAL A 21 11.51 3.54 18.23
N ALA A 22 10.75 4.49 18.58
CA ALA A 22 9.39 4.48 18.10
C ALA A 22 9.14 5.13 16.75
N ALA A 23 10.09 5.77 16.16
CA ALA A 23 9.80 6.55 15.00
C ALA A 23 9.89 5.83 13.67
N SER A 24 10.46 4.65 13.65
CA SER A 24 10.70 4.06 12.36
C SER A 24 9.51 3.38 11.73
N ALA A 25 8.51 3.03 12.48
CA ALA A 25 7.38 2.34 11.90
C ALA A 25 6.51 3.26 11.03
N ASN A 26 6.39 4.51 11.39
CA ASN A 26 5.59 5.42 10.60
C ASN A 26 6.24 5.78 9.29
N ALA A 27 7.53 5.85 9.27
CA ALA A 27 8.24 6.15 8.04
C ALA A 27 8.10 5.02 7.02
N ALA A 28 8.11 3.78 7.48
CA ALA A 28 7.95 2.66 6.58
C ALA A 28 6.57 2.63 5.94
N GLN A 29 5.55 3.00 6.67
CA GLN A 29 4.21 3.04 6.09
C GLN A 29 4.05 4.18 5.09
N ALA A 30 4.66 5.30 5.34
CA ALA A 30 4.61 6.40 4.40
C ALA A 30 5.35 6.06 3.10
N GLU A 31 6.47 5.34 3.23
CA GLU A 31 7.18 4.92 2.05
C GLU A 31 6.38 3.93 1.21
N SER A 32 5.57 3.10 1.83
CA SER A 32 4.77 2.13 1.11
C SER A 32 3.80 2.76 0.13
N ARG A 33 3.19 3.88 0.48
CA ARG A 33 2.30 4.54 -0.46
C ARG A 33 3.03 5.12 -1.65
N ALA A 34 4.18 5.70 -1.42
CA ALA A 34 4.99 6.24 -2.50
C ALA A 34 5.46 5.13 -3.43
N ASP A 35 5.78 3.97 -2.86
CA ASP A 35 6.20 2.84 -3.65
C ASP A 35 5.08 2.28 -4.50
N VAL A 36 3.86 2.37 -4.07
CA VAL A 36 2.72 1.79 -4.78
C VAL A 36 2.22 2.71 -5.88
N ALA A 37 2.33 4.01 -5.72
CA ALA A 37 1.87 4.94 -6.75
C ALA A 37 2.65 4.71 -8.04
N GLY A 38 1.97 4.71 -9.17
CA GLY A 38 2.61 4.50 -10.47
C GLY A 38 1.69 3.83 -11.46
N ARG A 39 2.26 3.33 -12.53
CA ARG A 39 1.52 2.68 -13.60
C ARG A 39 1.69 1.19 -13.52
N TYR A 40 0.63 0.48 -13.85
CA TYR A 40 0.60 -0.97 -13.78
C TYR A 40 -0.04 -1.56 -15.02
N ALA A 41 0.54 -2.64 -15.52
CA ALA A 41 -0.15 -3.47 -16.49
C ALA A 41 -1.13 -4.36 -15.74
N VAL A 42 -2.32 -4.55 -16.28
CA VAL A 42 -3.34 -5.38 -15.65
C VAL A 42 -3.35 -6.74 -16.32
N LEU A 43 -3.21 -7.78 -15.52
CA LEU A 43 -3.10 -9.15 -16.00
C LEU A 43 -4.27 -10.00 -15.51
N ARG A 44 -4.65 -10.97 -16.29
CA ARG A 44 -5.64 -11.99 -15.92
C ARG A 44 -4.94 -13.30 -15.55
N ALA A 45 -5.67 -14.40 -15.51
CA ALA A 45 -5.14 -15.70 -15.17
C ALA A 45 -3.92 -16.04 -16.03
N GLU A 46 -2.97 -16.74 -15.43
CA GLU A 46 -1.74 -17.14 -16.10
C GLU A 46 -0.93 -15.94 -16.61
N ASP A 47 -1.04 -14.84 -15.90
CA ASP A 47 -0.34 -13.59 -16.21
C ASP A 47 -0.60 -13.08 -17.62
N LYS A 48 -1.78 -13.36 -18.14
CA LYS A 48 -2.14 -12.91 -19.47
C LYS A 48 -2.43 -11.42 -19.45
N ASP A 49 -1.72 -10.66 -20.26
CA ASP A 49 -1.85 -9.22 -20.32
C ASP A 49 -3.19 -8.85 -20.97
N THR A 50 -3.95 -8.01 -20.31
CA THR A 50 -5.23 -7.53 -20.85
C THR A 50 -5.05 -6.39 -21.85
N GLY A 51 -3.86 -5.83 -21.93
CA GLY A 51 -3.64 -4.59 -22.68
C GLY A 51 -4.13 -3.36 -21.94
N CYS A 52 -4.64 -3.50 -20.73
CA CYS A 52 -5.11 -2.38 -19.93
C CYS A 52 -4.01 -1.84 -19.03
N MET A 53 -4.03 -0.54 -18.81
CA MET A 53 -3.08 0.12 -17.91
C MET A 53 -3.86 0.83 -16.82
N LEU A 54 -3.43 0.64 -15.59
CA LEU A 54 -4.01 1.31 -14.43
C LEU A 54 -2.96 2.25 -13.84
N THR A 55 -3.34 3.47 -13.55
CA THR A 55 -2.46 4.44 -12.87
C THR A 55 -2.98 4.66 -11.46
N LEU A 56 -2.10 4.51 -10.49
CA LEU A 56 -2.38 4.81 -9.10
C LEU A 56 -1.66 6.10 -8.76
N GLU A 57 -2.41 7.15 -8.52
CA GLU A 57 -1.84 8.49 -8.27
C GLU A 57 -1.83 8.78 -6.78
N PRO A 58 -0.85 9.55 -6.29
CA PRO A 58 -0.78 9.90 -4.88
C PRO A 58 -1.71 11.04 -4.48
N ARG A 59 -2.65 11.41 -5.32
CA ARG A 59 -3.57 12.51 -5.07
C ARG A 59 -4.83 12.04 -4.37
N PRO A 60 -5.38 12.81 -3.45
CA PRO A 60 -6.65 12.44 -2.81
C PRO A 60 -7.79 12.37 -3.81
N ALA A 61 -8.69 11.44 -3.57
CA ALA A 61 -9.92 11.30 -4.32
C ALA A 61 -10.99 10.79 -3.38
N LYS A 62 -12.23 10.80 -3.81
CA LYS A 62 -13.30 10.29 -2.98
C LYS A 62 -13.10 8.78 -2.80
N GLY A 63 -12.98 8.37 -1.58
CA GLY A 63 -12.76 6.95 -1.27
C GLY A 63 -11.30 6.54 -1.13
N GLY A 64 -10.37 7.47 -1.18
CA GLY A 64 -8.94 7.16 -1.00
C GLY A 64 -8.05 8.05 -1.84
N LEU A 65 -7.13 7.46 -2.57
CA LEU A 65 -6.27 8.14 -3.53
C LEU A 65 -6.77 7.82 -4.93
N LYS A 66 -6.42 8.65 -5.89
CA LYS A 66 -6.99 8.54 -7.23
C LYS A 66 -6.44 7.35 -8.01
N ALA A 67 -7.32 6.58 -8.60
CA ALA A 67 -6.96 5.54 -9.56
C ALA A 67 -7.60 5.87 -10.90
N GLN A 68 -6.94 5.50 -11.98
CA GLN A 68 -7.45 5.78 -13.31
C GLN A 68 -7.10 4.66 -14.27
N LEU A 69 -8.12 4.11 -14.90
CA LEU A 69 -7.94 3.11 -15.94
C LEU A 69 -7.78 3.82 -17.27
N ALA A 70 -6.81 3.42 -18.07
CA ALA A 70 -6.60 4.04 -19.37
C ALA A 70 -7.81 3.81 -20.28
N PRO A 71 -8.18 4.79 -21.10
CA PRO A 71 -9.40 4.69 -21.91
C PRO A 71 -9.36 3.57 -22.94
N ALA A 72 -8.17 3.13 -23.34
CA ALA A 72 -8.05 2.09 -24.35
C ALA A 72 -8.29 0.68 -23.80
N CYS A 73 -8.57 0.54 -22.52
CA CYS A 73 -8.82 -0.76 -21.93
C CYS A 73 -10.06 -1.40 -22.54
N ARG A 74 -9.91 -2.64 -23.00
CA ARG A 74 -11.02 -3.38 -23.60
C ARG A 74 -11.45 -4.58 -22.78
N ASP A 75 -10.90 -4.76 -21.59
CA ASP A 75 -11.35 -5.81 -20.71
C ASP A 75 -12.69 -5.40 -20.10
N ASN A 76 -13.73 -6.12 -20.45
CA ASN A 76 -15.08 -5.76 -20.03
C ASN A 76 -15.22 -5.67 -18.53
N GLY A 77 -14.68 -6.62 -17.79
CA GLY A 77 -14.78 -6.62 -16.34
C GLY A 77 -14.14 -5.40 -15.72
N LEU A 78 -12.98 -4.98 -16.25
CA LEU A 78 -12.31 -3.80 -15.76
C LEU A 78 -13.05 -2.51 -16.12
N VAL A 79 -13.57 -2.45 -17.32
CA VAL A 79 -14.31 -1.28 -17.75
C VAL A 79 -15.58 -1.11 -16.92
N VAL A 80 -16.26 -2.20 -16.64
CA VAL A 80 -17.48 -2.17 -15.82
C VAL A 80 -17.15 -1.84 -14.38
N PHE A 81 -16.06 -2.40 -13.83
CA PHE A 81 -15.63 -2.10 -12.48
C PHE A 81 -15.27 -0.63 -12.36
N ASP A 82 -14.56 -0.09 -13.33
CA ASP A 82 -14.16 1.31 -13.38
C ASP A 82 -13.49 1.76 -12.08
N PRO A 83 -12.25 1.34 -11.84
CA PRO A 83 -11.56 1.72 -10.62
C PRO A 83 -11.30 3.23 -10.60
N VAL A 84 -11.69 3.90 -9.54
CA VAL A 84 -11.56 5.35 -9.40
C VAL A 84 -10.75 5.75 -8.19
N ALA A 85 -10.54 4.85 -7.23
CA ALA A 85 -9.77 5.15 -6.03
C ALA A 85 -9.00 3.93 -5.57
N TRP A 86 -7.93 4.17 -4.82
CA TRP A 86 -7.14 3.12 -4.20
C TRP A 86 -6.70 3.52 -2.81
N SER A 87 -6.42 2.55 -1.99
CA SER A 87 -5.89 2.78 -0.66
C SER A 87 -5.02 1.61 -0.24
N LEU A 88 -4.15 1.85 0.74
CA LEU A 88 -3.41 0.79 1.40
C LEU A 88 -3.93 0.67 2.81
N ASP A 89 -4.26 -0.55 3.20
CA ASP A 89 -4.79 -0.81 4.52
C ASP A 89 -4.15 -2.08 5.03
N HIS A 90 -3.36 -1.98 6.08
CA HIS A 90 -2.62 -3.11 6.62
C HIS A 90 -1.79 -3.85 5.57
N GLY A 91 -1.18 -3.10 4.67
CA GLY A 91 -0.34 -3.68 3.64
C GLY A 91 -1.09 -4.28 2.46
N ARG A 92 -2.40 -4.20 2.45
CA ARG A 92 -3.21 -4.64 1.31
C ARG A 92 -3.62 -3.45 0.46
N LEU A 93 -3.63 -3.65 -0.83
CA LEU A 93 -4.12 -2.64 -1.76
C LEU A 93 -5.61 -2.86 -1.98
N THR A 94 -6.39 -1.82 -1.85
CA THR A 94 -7.82 -1.86 -2.15
C THR A 94 -8.09 -0.94 -3.34
N LEU A 95 -8.71 -1.47 -4.37
CA LEU A 95 -9.23 -0.67 -5.46
C LEU A 95 -10.73 -0.48 -5.25
N THR A 96 -11.19 0.73 -5.39
CA THR A 96 -12.61 1.06 -5.24
C THR A 96 -13.17 1.45 -6.59
N ALA A 97 -14.23 0.78 -6.97
CA ALA A 97 -14.95 1.05 -8.22
C ALA A 97 -15.81 2.30 -8.09
N ARG A 98 -16.16 2.89 -9.23
CA ARG A 98 -17.02 4.07 -9.23
C ARG A 98 -18.34 3.82 -8.49
N LYS A 99 -18.88 2.61 -8.56
CA LYS A 99 -20.12 2.26 -7.89
C LYS A 99 -19.94 1.83 -6.44
N GLY A 100 -18.71 1.82 -5.93
CA GLY A 100 -18.43 1.50 -4.54
C GLY A 100 -17.95 0.09 -4.27
N HIS A 101 -17.93 -0.79 -5.25
CA HIS A 101 -17.39 -2.14 -5.05
C HIS A 101 -15.89 -2.07 -4.80
N LYS A 102 -15.38 -2.99 -4.02
CA LYS A 102 -13.96 -3.01 -3.66
C LYS A 102 -13.31 -4.32 -4.07
N ALA A 103 -12.07 -4.24 -4.51
CA ALA A 103 -11.24 -5.39 -4.80
C ALA A 103 -9.96 -5.27 -3.98
N HIS A 104 -9.55 -6.35 -3.34
CA HIS A 104 -8.39 -6.37 -2.46
C HIS A 104 -7.26 -7.18 -3.08
N PHE A 105 -6.06 -6.66 -2.95
CA PHE A 105 -4.87 -7.25 -3.56
C PHE A 105 -3.79 -7.42 -2.51
N ASP A 106 -3.07 -8.51 -2.60
CA ASP A 106 -1.92 -8.77 -1.75
C ASP A 106 -0.65 -8.65 -2.56
N ARG A 107 0.41 -8.16 -1.95
CA ARG A 107 1.66 -7.93 -2.64
C ARG A 107 2.47 -9.21 -2.72
N GLU A 108 3.02 -9.46 -3.90
CA GLU A 108 3.92 -10.57 -4.14
C GLU A 108 5.33 -10.06 -4.43
N ALA A 109 6.26 -10.97 -4.55
CA ALA A 109 7.62 -10.62 -4.90
C ALA A 109 7.65 -9.87 -6.23
N GLY A 110 8.55 -8.93 -6.36
CA GLY A 110 8.65 -8.14 -7.58
C GLY A 110 7.67 -6.99 -7.67
N GLY A 111 6.92 -6.74 -6.59
CA GLY A 111 5.98 -5.61 -6.58
C GLY A 111 4.67 -5.87 -7.29
N VAL A 112 4.40 -7.11 -7.66
CA VAL A 112 3.13 -7.47 -8.29
C VAL A 112 2.04 -7.53 -7.22
N TRP A 113 0.87 -6.99 -7.52
CA TRP A 113 -0.29 -7.07 -6.64
C TRP A 113 -1.27 -8.07 -7.23
N ARG A 114 -1.65 -9.06 -6.43
CA ARG A 114 -2.54 -10.13 -6.91
C ARG A 114 -3.85 -10.09 -6.14
N ARG A 115 -4.95 -10.11 -6.88
CA ARG A 115 -6.28 -10.05 -6.29
C ARG A 115 -6.53 -11.26 -5.41
N ASP A 116 -7.24 -11.05 -4.30
CA ASP A 116 -7.68 -12.12 -3.44
C ASP A 116 -8.53 -13.12 -4.25
N ALA A 117 -8.10 -14.36 -4.29
CA ALA A 117 -8.77 -15.38 -5.09
C ALA A 117 -10.20 -15.63 -4.62
N LYS A 118 -10.52 -15.30 -3.39
CA LYS A 118 -11.87 -15.48 -2.87
C LYS A 118 -12.86 -14.47 -3.42
N GLU A 119 -12.38 -13.39 -3.99
CA GLU A 119 -13.24 -12.31 -4.44
C GLU A 119 -13.69 -12.42 -5.89
N GLY A 120 -13.08 -13.27 -6.66
CA GLY A 120 -13.48 -13.42 -8.05
C GLY A 120 -12.35 -13.87 -8.94
N LYS A 121 -12.49 -13.55 -10.23
CA LYS A 121 -11.55 -13.98 -11.23
C LYS A 121 -10.17 -13.41 -11.01
N ALA A 122 -9.17 -14.11 -11.48
CA ALA A 122 -7.79 -13.69 -11.34
C ALA A 122 -7.55 -12.30 -11.92
N LEU A 123 -6.84 -11.49 -11.18
CA LEU A 123 -6.49 -10.15 -11.60
C LEU A 123 -5.18 -9.78 -10.89
N SER A 124 -4.23 -9.28 -11.64
CA SER A 124 -2.95 -8.87 -11.06
C SER A 124 -2.52 -7.56 -11.64
N LEU A 125 -1.73 -6.81 -10.88
CA LEU A 125 -1.17 -5.53 -11.31
C LEU A 125 0.33 -5.66 -11.30
N ARG A 126 0.95 -5.52 -12.46
CA ARG A 126 2.40 -5.60 -12.59
C ARG A 126 2.97 -4.21 -12.81
N PRO A 127 3.94 -3.77 -11.99
CA PRO A 127 4.52 -2.44 -12.18
C PRO A 127 5.14 -2.30 -13.57
N LEU A 128 4.97 -1.14 -14.15
CA LEU A 128 5.56 -0.80 -15.45
C LEU A 128 6.83 0.01 -15.28
#